data_5a8dfd3810417f8b73d3899d5323b690
#
_entry.id   5a8dfd3810417f8b73d3899d5323b690
#
_cell.length_a   1.000
_cell.length_b   1.000
_cell.length_c   1.000
_cell.angle_alpha   90.00
_cell.angle_beta   90.00
_cell.angle_gamma   90.00
#
_symmetry.space_group_name_H-M   'P 1'
#
loop_
_entity.id
_entity.type
_entity.pdbx_description
1 polymer ?
#
loop_
_entity_poly.entity_id
_entity_poly.type
_entity_poly.pdbx_seq_one_letter_code
_entity_poly.pdbx_strand_id
1 'polypeptide(L)' 'MTTLPEPLITISPEYLSGAPIFTGTRVPVQALFDYIEAGDPLDEFLQDFPNVSQEHAVAVLEMARRAAIAEASKVAAE' A
#
# COMPACT_ATOMS: atom_id res chain seq x y z
N MET A 1 -7.36 -0.53 -20.41
CA MET A 1 -7.24 -1.38 -19.20
C MET A 1 -5.97 -1.03 -18.46
N THR A 2 -6.09 -0.83 -17.16
CA THR A 2 -4.93 -0.54 -16.34
C THR A 2 -4.26 -1.85 -15.92
N THR A 3 -2.97 -1.98 -16.23
CA THR A 3 -2.20 -3.14 -15.78
C THR A 3 -1.45 -2.76 -14.52
N LEU A 4 -1.71 -3.49 -13.44
CA LEU A 4 -0.99 -3.26 -12.21
C LEU A 4 0.41 -3.87 -12.27
N PRO A 5 1.40 -3.21 -11.66
CA PRO A 5 2.74 -3.79 -11.60
C PRO A 5 2.76 -5.01 -10.68
N GLU A 6 3.66 -5.93 -10.98
CA GLU A 6 3.92 -7.07 -10.12
C GLU A 6 5.42 -7.19 -9.90
N PRO A 7 5.83 -7.20 -8.63
CA PRO A 7 5.00 -7.11 -7.43
C PRO A 7 4.40 -5.71 -7.27
N LEU A 8 3.35 -5.61 -6.43
CA LEU A 8 2.72 -4.32 -6.13
C LEU A 8 3.63 -3.41 -5.31
N ILE A 9 4.48 -4.00 -4.49
CA ILE A 9 5.35 -3.30 -3.56
C ILE A 9 6.77 -3.72 -3.83
N THR A 10 7.67 -2.75 -3.87
CA THR A 10 9.09 -2.98 -4.09
C THR A 10 9.87 -2.51 -2.87
N ILE A 11 10.90 -3.25 -2.50
CA ILE A 11 11.84 -2.86 -1.47
C ILE A 11 13.20 -2.71 -2.14
N SER A 12 13.75 -1.51 -2.10
CA SER A 12 15.06 -1.23 -2.68
C SER A 12 15.91 -0.52 -1.64
N PRO A 13 17.11 -1.04 -1.33
CA PRO A 13 17.98 -0.38 -0.36
C PRO A 13 18.44 1.00 -0.81
N GLU A 14 18.27 1.31 -2.11
CA GLU A 14 18.63 2.62 -2.66
C GLU A 14 17.57 3.68 -2.40
N TYR A 15 16.35 3.27 -2.06
CA TYR A 15 15.26 4.20 -1.81
C TYR A 15 14.82 4.10 -0.36
N LEU A 16 14.82 5.24 0.33
CA LEU A 16 14.24 5.35 1.67
C LEU A 16 14.79 4.30 2.65
N SER A 17 16.06 3.95 2.49
CA SER A 17 16.74 2.97 3.37
C SER A 17 16.03 1.61 3.38
N GLY A 18 15.46 1.22 2.24
CA GLY A 18 14.80 -0.07 2.11
C GLY A 18 13.36 -0.10 2.54
N ALA A 19 12.73 1.06 2.75
CA ALA A 19 11.29 1.10 3.06
C ALA A 19 10.47 0.61 1.86
N PRO A 20 9.37 -0.11 2.10
CA PRO A 20 8.50 -0.56 1.01
C PRO A 20 7.91 0.64 0.26
N ILE A 21 7.94 0.58 -1.06
CA ILE A 21 7.38 1.62 -1.92
C ILE A 21 6.39 1.00 -2.90
N PHE A 22 5.49 1.85 -3.42
CA PHE A 22 4.63 1.43 -4.54
C PHE A 22 5.50 1.22 -5.76
N THR A 23 5.46 0.02 -6.35
CA THR A 23 6.28 -0.33 -7.50
C THR A 23 6.11 0.69 -8.62
N GLY A 24 7.22 1.15 -9.17
CA GLY A 24 7.22 2.14 -10.23
C GLY A 24 7.15 3.59 -9.74
N THR A 25 7.11 3.80 -8.44
CA THR A 25 7.09 5.14 -7.84
C THR A 25 8.16 5.23 -6.76
N ARG A 26 8.30 6.41 -6.16
CA ARG A 26 9.12 6.62 -4.97
C ARG A 26 8.25 6.88 -3.73
N VAL A 27 6.97 6.55 -3.82
CA VAL A 27 6.02 6.80 -2.74
C VAL A 27 6.05 5.63 -1.76
N PRO A 28 6.35 5.88 -0.49
CA PRO A 28 6.37 4.80 0.50
C PRO A 28 4.95 4.31 0.77
N VAL A 29 4.80 3.00 0.89
CA VAL A 29 3.52 2.38 1.23
C VAL A 29 3.03 2.88 2.58
N GLN A 30 3.94 3.17 3.49
CA GLN A 30 3.62 3.72 4.81
C GLN A 30 2.75 4.98 4.71
N ALA A 31 2.99 5.81 3.68
CA ALA A 31 2.22 7.05 3.53
C ALA A 31 0.72 6.78 3.35
N LEU A 32 0.38 5.73 2.60
CA LEU A 32 -1.03 5.37 2.43
C LEU A 32 -1.69 5.05 3.77
N PHE A 33 -1.02 4.24 4.58
CA PHE A 33 -1.58 3.86 5.88
C PHE A 33 -1.62 5.02 6.85
N ASP A 34 -0.63 5.93 6.79
CA ASP A 34 -0.65 7.13 7.62
C ASP A 34 -1.89 7.99 7.33
N TYR A 35 -2.25 8.14 6.05
CA TYR A 35 -3.46 8.88 5.68
C TYR A 35 -4.71 8.19 6.21
N ILE A 36 -4.81 6.89 5.99
CA ILE A 36 -6.00 6.14 6.40
C ILE A 36 -6.14 6.15 7.93
N GLU A 37 -5.04 5.98 8.65
CA GLU A 37 -5.07 5.96 10.12
C GLU A 37 -5.40 7.33 10.70
N ALA A 38 -5.06 8.39 9.98
CA ALA A 38 -5.41 9.75 10.39
C ALA A 38 -6.87 10.10 10.09
N GLY A 39 -7.60 9.22 9.41
CA GLY A 39 -8.99 9.45 9.05
C GLY A 39 -9.17 10.19 7.74
N ASP A 40 -8.10 10.36 6.96
CA ASP A 40 -8.19 11.03 5.68
C ASP A 40 -8.74 10.09 4.62
N PRO A 41 -9.57 10.59 3.69
CA PRO A 41 -10.09 9.73 2.63
C PRO A 41 -8.99 9.36 1.63
N LEU A 42 -9.17 8.22 0.98
CA LEU A 42 -8.23 7.75 -0.04
C LEU A 42 -8.01 8.80 -1.13
N ASP A 43 -9.06 9.52 -1.50
CA ASP A 43 -8.96 10.55 -2.55
C ASP A 43 -7.91 11.60 -2.21
N GLU A 44 -7.78 11.95 -0.95
CA GLU A 44 -6.79 12.93 -0.53
C GLU A 44 -5.38 12.41 -0.71
N PHE A 45 -5.16 11.15 -0.36
CA PHE A 45 -3.88 10.50 -0.61
C PHE A 45 -3.53 10.53 -2.11
N LEU A 46 -4.52 10.19 -2.95
CA LEU A 46 -4.29 10.13 -4.40
C LEU A 46 -4.01 11.50 -5.00
N GLN A 47 -4.61 12.57 -4.44
CA GLN A 47 -4.32 13.92 -4.90
C GLN A 47 -2.90 14.34 -4.54
N ASP A 48 -2.43 13.96 -3.37
CA ASP A 48 -1.09 14.35 -2.91
C ASP A 48 -0.01 13.50 -3.56
N PHE A 49 -0.34 12.29 -3.98
CA PHE A 49 0.61 11.38 -4.63
C PHE A 49 0.07 10.91 -5.98
N PRO A 50 0.05 11.82 -6.98
CA PRO A 50 -0.57 11.49 -8.27
C PRO A 50 0.13 10.39 -9.06
N ASN A 51 1.33 10.01 -8.65
CA ASN A 51 2.06 8.90 -9.30
C ASN A 51 1.51 7.53 -8.89
N VAL A 52 0.65 7.47 -7.88
CA VAL A 52 0.00 6.24 -7.46
C VAL A 52 -1.42 6.25 -8.01
N SER A 53 -1.78 5.23 -8.80
CA SER A 53 -3.14 5.13 -9.31
C SER A 53 -4.09 4.63 -8.23
N GLN A 54 -5.37 4.91 -8.41
CA GLN A 54 -6.38 4.41 -7.49
C GLN A 54 -6.36 2.89 -7.43
N GLU A 55 -6.24 2.25 -8.58
CA GLU A 55 -6.18 0.79 -8.67
C GLU A 55 -5.00 0.21 -7.90
N HIS A 56 -3.85 0.87 -8.00
CA HIS A 56 -2.65 0.42 -7.28
C HIS A 56 -2.84 0.54 -5.77
N ALA A 57 -3.37 1.69 -5.31
CA ALA A 57 -3.61 1.91 -3.89
C ALA A 57 -4.62 0.92 -3.34
N VAL A 58 -5.71 0.68 -4.06
CA VAL A 58 -6.75 -0.26 -3.64
C VAL A 58 -6.19 -1.69 -3.60
N ALA A 59 -5.34 -2.05 -4.56
CA ALA A 59 -4.72 -3.38 -4.56
C ALA A 59 -3.84 -3.59 -3.34
N VAL A 60 -3.11 -2.56 -2.91
CA VAL A 60 -2.29 -2.64 -1.70
C VAL A 60 -3.17 -2.73 -0.45
N LEU A 61 -4.27 -1.97 -0.40
CA LEU A 61 -5.22 -2.07 0.70
C LEU A 61 -5.83 -3.47 0.78
N GLU A 62 -6.15 -4.05 -0.37
CA GLU A 62 -6.69 -5.42 -0.42
C GLU A 62 -5.66 -6.44 0.08
N MET A 63 -4.40 -6.26 -0.28
CA MET A 63 -3.32 -7.10 0.21
C MET A 63 -3.23 -7.02 1.74
N ALA A 64 -3.32 -5.81 2.28
CA ALA A 64 -3.29 -5.60 3.73
C ALA A 64 -4.50 -6.23 4.42
N ARG A 65 -5.67 -6.13 3.79
CA ARG A 65 -6.89 -6.73 4.33
C ARG A 65 -6.73 -8.25 4.45
N ARG A 66 -6.23 -8.87 3.40
CA ARG A 66 -6.01 -10.32 3.40
C ARG A 66 -5.00 -10.74 4.46
N ALA A 67 -3.93 -9.96 4.60
CA ALA A 67 -2.91 -10.24 5.62
C ALA A 67 -3.48 -10.12 7.03
N ALA A 68 -4.30 -9.10 7.26
CA ALA A 68 -4.91 -8.89 8.58
C ALA A 68 -5.88 -10.01 8.92
N ILE A 69 -6.67 -10.46 7.96
CA ILE A 69 -7.63 -11.55 8.18
C ILE A 69 -6.89 -12.86 8.44
N ALA A 70 -5.82 -13.12 7.68
CA ALA A 70 -5.02 -14.32 7.89
C ALA A 70 -4.39 -14.34 9.29
N GLU A 71 -3.92 -13.17 9.74
CA GLU A 71 -3.34 -13.05 11.07
C GLU A 71 -4.39 -13.26 12.17
N ALA A 72 -5.58 -12.70 11.99
CA ALA A 72 -6.69 -12.89 12.92
C ALA A 72 -7.10 -14.35 12.99
N SER A 73 -7.09 -15.05 11.86
CA SER A 73 -7.43 -16.47 11.82
C SER A 73 -6.43 -17.32 12.62
N LYS A 74 -5.16 -16.96 12.56
CA LYS A 74 -4.13 -17.64 13.37
C LYS A 74 -4.37 -17.45 14.85
N VAL A 75 -4.73 -16.24 15.25
CA VAL A 75 -5.02 -15.94 16.65
C VAL A 75 -6.26 -16.70 17.11
N ALA A 76 -7.29 -16.73 16.27
CA ALA A 76 -8.54 -17.40 16.62
C ALA A 76 -8.39 -18.92 16.71
N ALA A 77 -7.40 -19.48 16.03
CA ALA A 77 -7.16 -20.93 16.04
C ALA A 77 -6.51 -21.44 17.34
N GLU A 78 -6.06 -20.56 18.18
CA GLU A 78 -5.43 -20.93 19.46
C GLU A 78 -6.44 -21.14 20.61
#